data_6c0d5fdbd66ff20235a7efc1324ea8b4
#
_entry.id   6c0d5fdbd66ff20235a7efc1324ea8b4
#
_cell.length_a   1.000
_cell.length_b   1.000
_cell.length_c   1.000
_cell.angle_alpha   90.00
_cell.angle_beta   90.00
_cell.angle_gamma   90.00
#
_symmetry.space_group_name_H-M   'P 1'
#
loop_
_entity.id
_entity.type
_entity.pdbx_description
1 polymer ?
#
loop_
_entity_poly.entity_id
_entity_poly.type
_entity_poly.pdbx_seq_one_letter_code
_entity_poly.pdbx_strand_id
1 'polypeptide(L)'
;MQDSIINDKIAHAYIFTGPRGTGKTSTAKIFARALNCLNPQNGISCGECENCKNFNQSPDIIELDAASNNSVDDIRNIVDSVNIAPTNSKYKIYIIDEVHMLSTSAFNALLKTLEEPPEYVIFILATTEAHKIPITILSRCQRYDFKHISVDVIKDRLKELADIEHMEVEDKALRFIAKTADGSLRDALSLLDQCEAFSIGEALTYDKTLDILGAVDTDVFSNMLRAVISENTVECMKLLEEMISYGRDLSQFVVDFTWYLRNMLLLKTSDDADEIIDMSSERLEALK
;
A
#
# COMPACT_ATOMS: atom_id res chain seq x y z
N MET A 1 -0.13 -14.36 -14.21
CA MET A 1 -0.90 -13.38 -15.00
C MET A 1 -0.37 -13.23 -16.43
N GLN A 2 0.89 -12.88 -16.65
CA GLN A 2 1.45 -12.80 -18.04
C GLN A 2 1.28 -14.10 -18.80
N ASP A 3 1.63 -15.24 -18.19
CA ASP A 3 1.47 -16.56 -18.80
C ASP A 3 0.00 -16.88 -19.14
N SER A 4 -0.94 -16.37 -18.36
CA SER A 4 -2.36 -16.56 -18.65
C SER A 4 -2.79 -15.80 -19.91
N ILE A 5 -2.23 -14.61 -20.14
CA ILE A 5 -2.47 -13.81 -21.37
C ILE A 5 -1.82 -14.50 -22.57
N ILE A 6 -0.56 -14.94 -22.43
CA ILE A 6 0.19 -15.59 -23.52
C ILE A 6 -0.49 -16.88 -23.98
N ASN A 7 -1.02 -17.66 -23.04
CA ASN A 7 -1.64 -18.95 -23.33
C ASN A 7 -3.17 -18.87 -23.55
N ASP A 8 -3.74 -17.68 -23.57
CA ASP A 8 -5.20 -17.40 -23.67
C ASP A 8 -6.04 -18.19 -22.62
N LYS A 9 -5.45 -18.39 -21.42
CA LYS A 9 -6.08 -19.05 -20.27
C LYS A 9 -6.47 -18.01 -19.22
N ILE A 10 -7.50 -17.24 -19.53
CA ILE A 10 -7.96 -16.14 -18.69
C ILE A 10 -9.15 -16.63 -17.86
N ALA A 11 -9.07 -16.44 -16.53
CA ALA A 11 -10.19 -16.72 -15.64
C ALA A 11 -11.19 -15.55 -15.69
N HIS A 12 -12.46 -15.85 -15.39
CA HIS A 12 -13.51 -14.85 -15.35
C HIS A 12 -13.45 -13.95 -14.10
N ALA A 13 -12.75 -14.38 -13.03
CA ALA A 13 -12.62 -13.62 -11.80
C ALA A 13 -11.24 -13.81 -11.14
N TYR A 14 -10.70 -12.70 -10.69
CA TYR A 14 -9.42 -12.60 -9.96
C TYR A 14 -9.66 -11.90 -8.63
N ILE A 15 -8.92 -12.31 -7.61
CA ILE A 15 -8.90 -11.59 -6.33
C ILE A 15 -7.46 -11.32 -5.89
N PHE A 16 -7.16 -10.04 -5.67
CA PHE A 16 -5.87 -9.54 -5.19
C PHE A 16 -5.99 -9.24 -3.71
N THR A 17 -5.24 -9.96 -2.90
CA THR A 17 -5.29 -9.82 -1.44
C THR A 17 -3.93 -9.37 -0.92
N GLY A 18 -3.90 -8.60 0.16
CA GLY A 18 -2.66 -8.19 0.81
C GLY A 18 -2.69 -6.78 1.38
N PRO A 19 -1.61 -6.34 2.03
CA PRO A 19 -1.55 -5.07 2.74
C PRO A 19 -1.84 -3.86 1.84
N ARG A 20 -2.21 -2.74 2.46
CA ARG A 20 -2.43 -1.46 1.78
C ARG A 20 -1.14 -0.99 1.09
N GLY A 21 -1.26 -0.27 -0.02
CA GLY A 21 -0.13 0.38 -0.67
C GLY A 21 0.85 -0.54 -1.40
N THR A 22 0.55 -1.85 -1.54
CA THR A 22 1.39 -2.85 -2.21
C THR A 22 1.15 -2.97 -3.71
N GLY A 23 0.29 -2.11 -4.30
CA GLY A 23 0.07 -2.04 -5.75
C GLY A 23 -1.05 -2.93 -6.28
N LYS A 24 -1.99 -3.43 -5.45
CA LYS A 24 -3.12 -4.26 -5.89
C LYS A 24 -3.93 -3.61 -7.01
N THR A 25 -4.45 -2.42 -6.78
CA THR A 25 -5.28 -1.67 -7.75
C THR A 25 -4.49 -1.28 -9.00
N SER A 26 -3.22 -0.87 -8.84
CA SER A 26 -2.32 -0.57 -9.97
C SER A 26 -2.07 -1.81 -10.83
N THR A 27 -1.84 -2.97 -10.21
CA THR A 27 -1.66 -4.24 -10.93
C THR A 27 -2.96 -4.65 -11.62
N ALA A 28 -4.14 -4.44 -10.99
CA ALA A 28 -5.44 -4.68 -11.62
C ALA A 28 -5.61 -3.86 -12.91
N LYS A 29 -5.26 -2.58 -12.87
CA LYS A 29 -5.29 -1.68 -14.05
C LYS A 29 -4.31 -2.11 -15.14
N ILE A 30 -3.07 -2.45 -14.77
CA ILE A 30 -2.06 -2.94 -15.72
C ILE A 30 -2.52 -4.24 -16.37
N PHE A 31 -3.08 -5.16 -15.60
CA PHE A 31 -3.61 -6.42 -16.09
C PHE A 31 -4.82 -6.21 -17.01
N ALA A 32 -5.77 -5.38 -16.61
CA ALA A 32 -6.92 -5.01 -17.45
C ALA A 32 -6.49 -4.39 -18.79
N ARG A 33 -5.49 -3.50 -18.76
CA ARG A 33 -4.90 -2.90 -19.96
C ARG A 33 -4.26 -3.94 -20.89
N ALA A 34 -3.58 -4.93 -20.32
CA ALA A 34 -2.93 -5.99 -21.09
C ALA A 34 -3.97 -6.94 -21.72
N LEU A 35 -5.06 -7.26 -21.01
CA LEU A 35 -6.17 -8.09 -21.50
C LEU A 35 -6.88 -7.49 -22.71
N ASN A 36 -7.04 -6.17 -22.73
CA ASN A 36 -7.71 -5.44 -23.81
C ASN A 36 -6.74 -4.85 -24.84
N CYS A 37 -5.45 -5.13 -24.72
CA CYS A 37 -4.45 -4.66 -25.67
C CYS A 37 -4.61 -5.37 -27.03
N LEU A 38 -4.62 -4.62 -28.13
CA LEU A 38 -4.74 -5.19 -29.49
C LEU A 38 -3.47 -5.93 -29.94
N ASN A 39 -2.33 -5.61 -29.36
CA ASN A 39 -1.03 -6.21 -29.70
C ASN A 39 -0.16 -6.40 -28.45
N PRO A 40 -0.55 -7.33 -27.55
CA PRO A 40 0.23 -7.58 -26.34
C PRO A 40 1.56 -8.24 -26.67
N GLN A 41 2.66 -7.75 -26.08
CA GLN A 41 3.99 -8.32 -26.23
C GLN A 41 4.37 -9.06 -24.94
N ASN A 42 4.56 -10.37 -25.04
CA ASN A 42 4.88 -11.23 -23.88
C ASN A 42 3.89 -11.05 -22.69
N GLY A 43 2.59 -10.88 -22.99
CA GLY A 43 1.57 -10.67 -21.96
C GLY A 43 1.56 -9.27 -21.32
N ILE A 44 2.30 -8.31 -21.89
CA ILE A 44 2.35 -6.91 -21.47
C ILE A 44 1.64 -6.04 -22.51
N SER A 45 0.95 -5.00 -22.07
CA SER A 45 0.30 -4.05 -22.96
C SER A 45 1.32 -3.26 -23.79
N CYS A 46 1.07 -3.06 -25.10
CA CYS A 46 2.01 -2.35 -26.00
C CYS A 46 2.13 -0.84 -25.70
N GLY A 47 1.16 -0.24 -25.00
CA GLY A 47 1.14 1.20 -24.69
C GLY A 47 0.71 2.11 -25.85
N GLU A 48 0.73 1.66 -27.09
CA GLU A 48 0.58 2.49 -28.29
C GLU A 48 -0.74 2.28 -29.04
N CYS A 49 -1.39 1.12 -28.91
CA CYS A 49 -2.66 0.87 -29.58
C CYS A 49 -3.80 1.74 -29.03
N GLU A 50 -4.90 1.84 -29.76
CA GLU A 50 -6.04 2.67 -29.39
C GLU A 50 -6.61 2.32 -28.01
N ASN A 51 -6.75 1.03 -27.69
CA ASN A 51 -7.22 0.58 -26.39
C ASN A 51 -6.23 0.92 -25.26
N CYS A 52 -4.93 0.92 -25.53
CA CYS A 52 -3.95 1.31 -24.54
C CYS A 52 -3.93 2.82 -24.28
N LYS A 53 -4.09 3.65 -25.32
CA LYS A 53 -4.11 5.11 -25.21
C LYS A 53 -5.38 5.60 -24.52
N ASN A 54 -6.51 4.99 -24.84
CA ASN A 54 -7.83 5.37 -24.31
C ASN A 54 -8.25 4.57 -23.06
N PHE A 55 -7.32 3.85 -22.42
CA PHE A 55 -7.62 2.95 -21.31
C PHE A 55 -8.45 3.60 -20.21
N ASN A 56 -8.06 4.78 -19.75
CA ASN A 56 -8.72 5.48 -18.64
C ASN A 56 -10.11 6.07 -19.02
N GLN A 57 -10.45 6.11 -20.30
CA GLN A 57 -11.73 6.63 -20.80
C GLN A 57 -12.60 5.53 -21.42
N SER A 58 -12.13 4.28 -21.37
CA SER A 58 -12.83 3.16 -21.97
C SER A 58 -14.11 2.84 -21.19
N PRO A 59 -15.29 2.77 -21.84
CA PRO A 59 -16.54 2.34 -21.21
C PRO A 59 -16.52 0.86 -20.84
N ASP A 60 -15.55 0.10 -21.35
CA ASP A 60 -15.40 -1.33 -21.12
C ASP A 60 -14.54 -1.63 -19.87
N ILE A 61 -13.98 -0.59 -19.23
CA ILE A 61 -13.23 -0.70 -17.98
C ILE A 61 -13.99 0.08 -16.90
N ILE A 62 -14.61 -0.63 -15.98
CA ILE A 62 -15.40 -0.06 -14.89
C ILE A 62 -14.64 -0.23 -13.59
N GLU A 63 -14.24 0.87 -12.99
CA GLU A 63 -13.59 0.90 -11.69
C GLU A 63 -14.59 1.36 -10.63
N LEU A 64 -14.71 0.59 -9.55
CA LEU A 64 -15.54 0.89 -8.40
C LEU A 64 -14.70 0.78 -7.11
N ASP A 65 -14.74 1.81 -6.30
CA ASP A 65 -14.27 1.74 -4.92
C ASP A 65 -15.45 1.36 -4.01
N ALA A 66 -15.39 0.16 -3.43
CA ALA A 66 -16.44 -0.35 -2.56
C ALA A 66 -16.51 0.39 -1.21
N ALA A 67 -15.50 1.18 -0.82
CA ALA A 67 -15.61 2.04 0.35
C ALA A 67 -16.61 3.18 0.14
N SER A 68 -16.68 3.71 -1.08
CA SER A 68 -17.59 4.79 -1.47
C SER A 68 -18.92 4.27 -2.06
N ASN A 69 -18.94 3.05 -2.62
CA ASN A 69 -20.06 2.45 -3.33
C ASN A 69 -20.36 1.05 -2.81
N ASN A 70 -20.88 0.95 -1.60
CA ASN A 70 -21.07 -0.32 -0.88
C ASN A 70 -22.51 -0.81 -0.86
N SER A 71 -23.44 -0.06 -1.47
CA SER A 71 -24.85 -0.39 -1.46
C SER A 71 -25.20 -1.54 -2.40
N VAL A 72 -26.32 -2.19 -2.14
CA VAL A 72 -26.85 -3.23 -3.03
C VAL A 72 -27.19 -2.67 -4.40
N ASP A 73 -27.64 -1.43 -4.47
CA ASP A 73 -28.08 -0.80 -5.71
C ASP A 73 -26.88 -0.47 -6.60
N ASP A 74 -25.73 -0.09 -6.03
CA ASP A 74 -24.50 0.10 -6.79
C ASP A 74 -24.05 -1.20 -7.47
N ILE A 75 -24.08 -2.31 -6.75
CA ILE A 75 -23.72 -3.62 -7.30
C ILE A 75 -24.79 -4.14 -8.28
N ARG A 76 -26.06 -3.87 -8.05
CA ARG A 76 -27.12 -4.20 -9.03
C ARG A 76 -26.90 -3.48 -10.36
N ASN A 77 -26.54 -2.20 -10.34
CA ASN A 77 -26.21 -1.45 -11.55
C ASN A 77 -25.05 -2.11 -12.32
N ILE A 78 -24.03 -2.62 -11.59
CA ILE A 78 -22.95 -3.40 -12.21
C ILE A 78 -23.51 -4.69 -12.83
N VAL A 79 -24.26 -5.48 -12.08
CA VAL A 79 -24.83 -6.76 -12.54
C VAL A 79 -25.75 -6.55 -13.76
N ASP A 80 -26.53 -5.50 -13.78
CA ASP A 80 -27.39 -5.15 -14.93
C ASP A 80 -26.54 -4.77 -16.16
N SER A 81 -25.43 -4.06 -15.94
CA SER A 81 -24.52 -3.66 -17.01
C SER A 81 -23.68 -4.82 -17.58
N VAL A 82 -23.53 -5.92 -16.84
CA VAL A 82 -22.76 -7.10 -17.27
C VAL A 82 -23.33 -7.72 -18.56
N ASN A 83 -24.64 -7.67 -18.76
CA ASN A 83 -25.30 -8.21 -19.95
C ASN A 83 -25.09 -7.39 -21.23
N ILE A 84 -24.47 -6.22 -21.10
CA ILE A 84 -24.15 -5.35 -22.26
C ILE A 84 -22.74 -5.73 -22.72
N ALA A 85 -22.61 -6.18 -23.95
CA ALA A 85 -21.33 -6.55 -24.56
C ALA A 85 -20.36 -5.36 -24.60
N PRO A 86 -19.03 -5.60 -24.58
CA PRO A 86 -18.04 -4.53 -24.70
C PRO A 86 -18.18 -3.81 -26.05
N THR A 87 -17.84 -2.51 -26.06
CA THR A 87 -18.01 -1.64 -27.23
C THR A 87 -16.82 -1.73 -28.18
N ASN A 88 -15.60 -1.59 -27.66
CA ASN A 88 -14.37 -1.51 -28.45
C ASN A 88 -13.28 -2.49 -27.99
N SER A 89 -13.51 -3.22 -26.93
CA SER A 89 -12.53 -4.08 -26.29
C SER A 89 -12.90 -5.57 -26.41
N LYS A 90 -11.92 -6.46 -26.19
CA LYS A 90 -12.17 -7.91 -26.13
C LYS A 90 -13.00 -8.28 -24.90
N TYR A 91 -12.70 -7.63 -23.77
CA TYR A 91 -13.33 -7.92 -22.48
C TYR A 91 -13.91 -6.65 -21.85
N LYS A 92 -15.02 -6.83 -21.15
CA LYS A 92 -15.60 -5.86 -20.22
C LYS A 92 -15.10 -6.18 -18.83
N ILE A 93 -14.30 -5.28 -18.24
CA ILE A 93 -13.56 -5.55 -17.02
C ILE A 93 -14.08 -4.69 -15.89
N TYR A 94 -14.41 -5.32 -14.77
CA TYR A 94 -14.87 -4.69 -13.55
C TYR A 94 -13.76 -4.80 -12.51
N ILE A 95 -13.19 -3.67 -12.10
CA ILE A 95 -12.21 -3.57 -11.03
C ILE A 95 -12.94 -3.07 -9.80
N ILE A 96 -13.07 -3.90 -8.76
CA ILE A 96 -13.72 -3.54 -7.50
C ILE A 96 -12.64 -3.50 -6.41
N ASP A 97 -12.29 -2.29 -5.99
CA ASP A 97 -11.31 -2.08 -4.92
C ASP A 97 -12.00 -2.09 -3.56
N GLU A 98 -11.24 -2.47 -2.53
CA GLU A 98 -11.66 -2.67 -1.14
C GLU A 98 -12.98 -3.44 -1.02
N VAL A 99 -13.08 -4.52 -1.82
CA VAL A 99 -14.32 -5.32 -1.96
C VAL A 99 -14.88 -5.84 -0.63
N HIS A 100 -14.07 -5.93 0.42
CA HIS A 100 -14.52 -6.31 1.78
C HIS A 100 -15.50 -5.29 2.41
N MET A 101 -15.59 -4.07 1.86
CA MET A 101 -16.54 -3.04 2.31
C MET A 101 -17.96 -3.25 1.77
N LEU A 102 -18.15 -4.17 0.83
CA LEU A 102 -19.49 -4.49 0.31
C LEU A 102 -20.38 -5.11 1.37
N SER A 103 -21.65 -4.74 1.36
CA SER A 103 -22.65 -5.37 2.22
C SER A 103 -22.87 -6.85 1.83
N THR A 104 -23.35 -7.66 2.78
CA THR A 104 -23.68 -9.08 2.52
C THR A 104 -24.67 -9.26 1.36
N SER A 105 -25.61 -8.34 1.23
CA SER A 105 -26.59 -8.35 0.14
C SER A 105 -25.98 -7.98 -1.21
N ALA A 106 -24.97 -7.10 -1.24
CA ALA A 106 -24.19 -6.78 -2.42
C ALA A 106 -23.35 -7.97 -2.88
N PHE A 107 -22.68 -8.68 -1.96
CA PHE A 107 -22.00 -9.94 -2.27
C PHE A 107 -22.94 -10.98 -2.88
N ASN A 108 -24.13 -11.14 -2.32
CA ASN A 108 -25.12 -12.10 -2.86
C ASN A 108 -25.60 -11.71 -4.25
N ALA A 109 -25.71 -10.42 -4.57
CA ALA A 109 -26.04 -9.96 -5.92
C ALA A 109 -24.92 -10.30 -6.92
N LEU A 110 -23.65 -10.12 -6.51
CA LEU A 110 -22.48 -10.41 -7.34
C LEU A 110 -22.29 -11.92 -7.57
N LEU A 111 -22.66 -12.77 -6.61
CA LEU A 111 -22.48 -14.23 -6.68
C LEU A 111 -23.09 -14.85 -7.93
N LYS A 112 -24.32 -14.45 -8.31
CA LYS A 112 -24.99 -15.00 -9.50
C LYS A 112 -24.18 -14.76 -10.78
N THR A 113 -23.60 -13.58 -10.90
CA THR A 113 -22.77 -13.22 -12.07
C THR A 113 -21.43 -13.92 -12.06
N LEU A 114 -20.86 -14.16 -10.86
CA LEU A 114 -19.60 -14.92 -10.72
C LEU A 114 -19.79 -16.43 -10.96
N GLU A 115 -21.01 -16.96 -10.80
CA GLU A 115 -21.34 -18.37 -11.11
C GLU A 115 -21.47 -18.63 -12.60
N GLU A 116 -22.15 -17.75 -13.30
CA GLU A 116 -22.43 -17.85 -14.74
C GLU A 116 -22.09 -16.52 -15.46
N PRO A 117 -20.80 -16.13 -15.49
CA PRO A 117 -20.43 -14.89 -16.15
C PRO A 117 -20.49 -15.01 -17.68
N PRO A 118 -20.89 -13.95 -18.41
CA PRO A 118 -20.68 -13.90 -19.85
C PRO A 118 -19.20 -14.06 -20.21
N GLU A 119 -18.87 -14.71 -21.31
CA GLU A 119 -17.49 -15.01 -21.73
C GLU A 119 -16.59 -13.76 -21.88
N TYR A 120 -17.21 -12.62 -22.15
CA TYR A 120 -16.51 -11.34 -22.31
C TYR A 120 -16.33 -10.56 -21.00
N VAL A 121 -16.77 -11.07 -19.85
CA VAL A 121 -16.73 -10.35 -18.57
C VAL A 121 -15.62 -10.87 -17.69
N ILE A 122 -14.83 -9.95 -17.13
CA ILE A 122 -13.78 -10.28 -16.17
C ILE A 122 -13.94 -9.39 -14.94
N PHE A 123 -13.94 -10.03 -13.76
CA PHE A 123 -13.90 -9.35 -12.47
C PHE A 123 -12.50 -9.36 -11.89
N ILE A 124 -12.02 -8.22 -11.42
CA ILE A 124 -10.77 -8.09 -10.66
C ILE A 124 -11.12 -7.45 -9.33
N LEU A 125 -11.15 -8.25 -8.28
CA LEU A 125 -11.47 -7.82 -6.93
C LEU A 125 -10.16 -7.52 -6.18
N ALA A 126 -10.10 -6.43 -5.43
CA ALA A 126 -8.97 -6.12 -4.58
C ALA A 126 -9.42 -5.92 -3.13
N THR A 127 -8.62 -6.39 -2.17
CA THR A 127 -8.95 -6.27 -0.74
C THR A 127 -7.70 -6.26 0.13
N THR A 128 -7.75 -5.49 1.20
CA THR A 128 -6.79 -5.57 2.30
C THR A 128 -7.16 -6.63 3.33
N GLU A 129 -8.43 -7.05 3.40
CA GLU A 129 -8.97 -7.94 4.43
C GLU A 129 -9.63 -9.18 3.83
N ALA A 130 -8.81 -10.11 3.35
CA ALA A 130 -9.26 -11.35 2.70
C ALA A 130 -10.18 -12.20 3.61
N HIS A 131 -10.01 -12.12 4.94
CA HIS A 131 -10.81 -12.88 5.91
C HIS A 131 -12.27 -12.41 6.00
N LYS A 132 -12.58 -11.20 5.56
CA LYS A 132 -13.96 -10.67 5.51
C LYS A 132 -14.71 -11.09 4.24
N ILE A 133 -14.02 -11.65 3.25
CA ILE A 133 -14.64 -12.06 1.99
C ILE A 133 -15.30 -13.42 2.16
N PRO A 134 -16.59 -13.58 1.75
CA PRO A 134 -17.26 -14.87 1.79
C PRO A 134 -16.51 -15.95 1.01
N ILE A 135 -16.41 -17.15 1.57
CA ILE A 135 -15.71 -18.28 0.95
C ILE A 135 -16.32 -18.65 -0.41
N THR A 136 -17.60 -18.36 -0.61
CA THR A 136 -18.33 -18.57 -1.87
C THR A 136 -17.80 -17.69 -3.00
N ILE A 137 -17.33 -16.49 -2.70
CA ILE A 137 -16.63 -15.60 -3.65
C ILE A 137 -15.21 -16.10 -3.89
N LEU A 138 -14.46 -16.35 -2.80
CA LEU A 138 -13.06 -16.80 -2.89
C LEU A 138 -12.89 -18.07 -3.73
N SER A 139 -13.83 -19.02 -3.63
CA SER A 139 -13.78 -20.29 -4.37
C SER A 139 -13.97 -20.13 -5.88
N ARG A 140 -14.48 -18.98 -6.36
CA ARG A 140 -14.73 -18.68 -7.77
C ARG A 140 -13.68 -17.76 -8.38
N CYS A 141 -12.76 -17.25 -7.56
CA CYS A 141 -11.73 -16.31 -8.00
C CYS A 141 -10.35 -16.97 -8.03
N GLN A 142 -9.56 -16.64 -9.04
CA GLN A 142 -8.14 -16.93 -9.02
C GLN A 142 -7.46 -15.93 -8.07
N ARG A 143 -6.89 -16.44 -6.97
CA ARG A 143 -6.30 -15.63 -5.91
C ARG A 143 -4.83 -15.32 -6.16
N TYR A 144 -4.45 -14.06 -5.90
CA TYR A 144 -3.07 -13.59 -5.86
C TYR A 144 -2.81 -12.82 -4.57
N ASP A 145 -1.81 -13.28 -3.82
CA ASP A 145 -1.45 -12.70 -2.53
C ASP A 145 -0.28 -11.72 -2.69
N PHE A 146 -0.53 -10.45 -2.42
CA PHE A 146 0.47 -9.40 -2.36
C PHE A 146 1.09 -9.37 -0.96
N LYS A 147 2.40 -9.26 -0.90
CA LYS A 147 3.15 -9.18 0.36
C LYS A 147 3.63 -7.76 0.59
N HIS A 148 4.02 -7.45 1.83
CA HIS A 148 4.79 -6.24 2.13
C HIS A 148 6.01 -6.16 1.21
N ILE A 149 6.26 -4.97 0.68
CA ILE A 149 7.44 -4.71 -0.15
C ILE A 149 8.63 -4.53 0.79
N SER A 150 9.76 -5.14 0.46
CA SER A 150 10.96 -5.00 1.30
C SER A 150 11.48 -3.57 1.30
N VAL A 151 12.11 -3.17 2.40
CA VAL A 151 12.70 -1.82 2.58
C VAL A 151 13.66 -1.48 1.44
N ASP A 152 14.49 -2.44 1.01
CA ASP A 152 15.46 -2.20 -0.06
C ASP A 152 14.79 -1.92 -1.39
N VAL A 153 13.73 -2.66 -1.75
CA VAL A 153 12.97 -2.43 -2.99
C VAL A 153 12.26 -1.07 -2.97
N ILE A 154 11.67 -0.68 -1.83
CA ILE A 154 11.06 0.65 -1.67
C ILE A 154 12.12 1.73 -1.81
N LYS A 155 13.24 1.60 -1.08
CA LYS A 155 14.36 2.55 -1.13
C LYS A 155 14.87 2.76 -2.55
N ASP A 156 15.12 1.67 -3.27
CA ASP A 156 15.62 1.75 -4.64
C ASP A 156 14.62 2.47 -5.56
N ARG A 157 13.32 2.22 -5.38
CA ARG A 157 12.29 2.93 -6.13
C ARG A 157 12.19 4.41 -5.78
N LEU A 158 12.31 4.76 -4.50
CA LEU A 158 12.36 6.16 -4.07
C LEU A 158 13.57 6.88 -4.67
N LYS A 159 14.73 6.20 -4.72
CA LYS A 159 15.95 6.74 -5.33
C LYS A 159 15.76 7.02 -6.82
N GLU A 160 15.21 6.07 -7.58
CA GLU A 160 14.90 6.29 -9.00
C GLU A 160 14.02 7.53 -9.22
N LEU A 161 13.03 7.73 -8.36
CA LEU A 161 12.11 8.87 -8.46
C LEU A 161 12.80 10.18 -8.06
N ALA A 162 13.58 10.17 -6.98
CA ALA A 162 14.38 11.33 -6.56
C ALA A 162 15.35 11.77 -7.67
N ASP A 163 16.00 10.80 -8.37
CA ASP A 163 16.88 11.09 -9.50
C ASP A 163 16.12 11.73 -10.68
N ILE A 164 14.90 11.27 -10.97
CA ILE A 164 14.04 11.83 -12.04
C ILE A 164 13.59 13.26 -11.71
N GLU A 165 13.20 13.53 -10.45
CA GLU A 165 12.78 14.86 -9.98
C GLU A 165 13.97 15.76 -9.65
N HIS A 166 15.22 15.29 -9.86
CA HIS A 166 16.46 16.03 -9.57
C HIS A 166 16.61 16.43 -8.10
N MET A 167 16.12 15.61 -7.19
CA MET A 167 16.26 15.81 -5.75
C MET A 167 17.59 15.28 -5.26
N GLU A 168 18.32 16.07 -4.48
CA GLU A 168 19.49 15.61 -3.75
C GLU A 168 19.04 15.00 -2.42
N VAL A 169 19.12 13.65 -2.29
CA VAL A 169 18.65 12.90 -1.12
C VAL A 169 19.70 11.94 -0.62
N GLU A 170 19.97 11.94 0.67
CA GLU A 170 20.86 10.96 1.29
C GLU A 170 20.26 9.54 1.28
N ASP A 171 21.09 8.52 1.04
CA ASP A 171 20.66 7.11 1.02
C ASP A 171 20.05 6.67 2.38
N LYS A 172 20.57 7.23 3.49
CA LYS A 172 20.02 7.01 4.84
C LYS A 172 18.61 7.61 5.00
N ALA A 173 18.34 8.76 4.41
CA ALA A 173 17.03 9.39 4.42
C ALA A 173 16.01 8.52 3.67
N LEU A 174 16.35 8.07 2.45
CA LEU A 174 15.51 7.17 1.67
C LEU A 174 15.23 5.85 2.40
N ARG A 175 16.23 5.28 3.05
CA ARG A 175 16.09 4.06 3.83
C ARG A 175 15.16 4.27 5.03
N PHE A 176 15.25 5.41 5.70
CA PHE A 176 14.38 5.76 6.81
C PHE A 176 12.92 5.90 6.36
N ILE A 177 12.66 6.64 5.26
CA ILE A 177 11.34 6.76 4.64
C ILE A 177 10.77 5.38 4.29
N ALA A 178 11.57 4.52 3.65
CA ALA A 178 11.17 3.18 3.27
C ALA A 178 10.81 2.29 4.48
N LYS A 179 11.50 2.44 5.60
CA LYS A 179 11.17 1.75 6.86
C LYS A 179 9.88 2.26 7.47
N THR A 180 9.71 3.58 7.55
CA THR A 180 8.53 4.22 8.13
C THR A 180 7.26 3.85 7.35
N ALA A 181 7.38 3.59 6.05
CA ALA A 181 6.28 3.18 5.19
C ALA A 181 5.80 1.73 5.39
N ASP A 182 6.47 0.92 6.20
CA ASP A 182 6.09 -0.45 6.59
C ASP A 182 5.62 -1.33 5.42
N GLY A 183 6.40 -1.34 4.33
CA GLY A 183 6.11 -2.17 3.15
C GLY A 183 5.06 -1.62 2.20
N SER A 184 4.56 -0.40 2.43
CA SER A 184 3.63 0.33 1.56
C SER A 184 4.38 1.32 0.68
N LEU A 185 4.46 1.05 -0.63
CA LEU A 185 5.07 2.00 -1.57
C LEU A 185 4.27 3.32 -1.67
N ARG A 186 2.94 3.26 -1.54
CA ARG A 186 2.09 4.45 -1.56
C ARG A 186 2.41 5.41 -0.42
N ASP A 187 2.56 4.86 0.79
CA ASP A 187 2.86 5.67 1.97
C ASP A 187 4.31 6.18 1.90
N ALA A 188 5.26 5.37 1.38
CA ALA A 188 6.63 5.80 1.13
C ALA A 188 6.71 7.01 0.17
N LEU A 189 5.94 6.99 -0.91
CA LEU A 189 5.86 8.11 -1.85
C LEU A 189 5.28 9.36 -1.18
N SER A 190 4.20 9.21 -0.42
CA SER A 190 3.59 10.34 0.30
C SER A 190 4.55 10.96 1.33
N LEU A 191 5.34 10.13 2.01
CA LEU A 191 6.37 10.59 2.94
C LEU A 191 7.53 11.33 2.20
N LEU A 192 7.94 10.82 1.03
CA LEU A 192 8.95 11.49 0.21
C LEU A 192 8.46 12.86 -0.27
N ASP A 193 7.23 12.93 -0.82
CA ASP A 193 6.60 14.18 -1.26
C ASP A 193 6.51 15.20 -0.10
N GLN A 194 6.16 14.72 1.11
CA GLN A 194 6.15 15.55 2.31
C GLN A 194 7.56 16.10 2.62
N CYS A 195 8.58 15.25 2.57
CA CYS A 195 9.96 15.68 2.80
C CYS A 195 10.45 16.69 1.74
N GLU A 196 10.09 16.48 0.47
CA GLU A 196 10.40 17.40 -0.63
C GLU A 196 9.79 18.78 -0.39
N ALA A 197 8.50 18.84 -0.03
CA ALA A 197 7.79 20.09 0.21
C ALA A 197 8.43 20.96 1.30
N PHE A 198 9.09 20.36 2.28
CA PHE A 198 9.79 21.04 3.37
C PHE A 198 11.28 21.27 3.11
N SER A 199 11.85 20.72 2.02
CA SER A 199 13.29 20.80 1.71
C SER A 199 13.57 21.52 0.40
N ILE A 200 12.67 22.38 -0.07
CA ILE A 200 12.76 23.06 -1.38
C ILE A 200 14.11 23.78 -1.53
N GLY A 201 14.89 23.32 -2.53
CA GLY A 201 16.20 23.92 -2.87
C GLY A 201 17.37 23.53 -1.97
N GLU A 202 17.18 22.58 -1.07
CA GLU A 202 18.21 22.05 -0.19
C GLU A 202 18.24 20.52 -0.24
N ALA A 203 19.42 19.92 -0.05
CA ALA A 203 19.55 18.48 0.04
C ALA A 203 18.72 17.89 1.21
N LEU A 204 17.99 16.81 0.95
CA LEU A 204 17.26 16.09 1.97
C LEU A 204 18.24 15.18 2.74
N THR A 205 18.74 15.66 3.87
CA THR A 205 19.59 14.89 4.76
C THR A 205 18.77 13.97 5.66
N TYR A 206 19.42 13.00 6.26
CA TYR A 206 18.79 12.09 7.23
C TYR A 206 18.19 12.86 8.42
N ASP A 207 18.92 13.83 8.98
CA ASP A 207 18.45 14.61 10.13
C ASP A 207 17.23 15.46 9.81
N LYS A 208 17.21 16.13 8.64
CA LYS A 208 16.01 16.84 8.16
C LYS A 208 14.82 15.92 8.00
N THR A 209 15.03 14.73 7.45
CA THR A 209 13.95 13.73 7.28
C THR A 209 13.35 13.34 8.62
N LEU A 210 14.17 13.17 9.64
CA LEU A 210 13.71 12.89 11.00
C LEU A 210 12.86 14.03 11.57
N ASP A 211 13.32 15.27 11.39
CA ASP A 211 12.60 16.45 11.87
C ASP A 211 11.24 16.61 11.15
N ILE A 212 11.23 16.46 9.83
CA ILE A 212 10.02 16.61 9.01
C ILE A 212 8.98 15.52 9.31
N LEU A 213 9.42 14.26 9.41
CA LEU A 213 8.53 13.14 9.66
C LEU A 213 8.15 12.99 11.13
N GLY A 214 8.62 13.92 11.99
CA GLY A 214 8.26 13.95 13.40
C GLY A 214 8.77 12.73 14.16
N ALA A 215 9.91 12.16 13.73
CA ALA A 215 10.56 11.12 14.50
C ALA A 215 10.79 11.65 15.90
N VAL A 216 10.21 11.00 16.88
CA VAL A 216 10.32 11.41 18.27
C VAL A 216 11.79 11.35 18.65
N ASP A 217 12.29 12.44 19.20
CA ASP A 217 13.66 12.47 19.68
C ASP A 217 13.88 11.31 20.66
N THR A 218 14.97 10.62 20.50
CA THR A 218 15.34 9.46 21.35
C THR A 218 15.30 9.83 22.84
N ASP A 219 15.53 11.11 23.14
CA ASP A 219 15.46 11.67 24.50
C ASP A 219 14.06 11.61 25.10
N VAL A 220 13.01 11.80 24.32
CA VAL A 220 11.61 11.71 24.79
C VAL A 220 11.30 10.27 25.22
N PHE A 221 11.72 9.29 24.42
CA PHE A 221 11.56 7.87 24.79
C PHE A 221 12.38 7.48 26.00
N SER A 222 13.63 7.97 26.09
CA SER A 222 14.48 7.75 27.25
C SER A 222 13.88 8.34 28.53
N ASN A 223 13.37 9.57 28.46
CA ASN A 223 12.72 10.25 29.59
C ASN A 223 11.43 9.54 29.98
N MET A 224 10.61 9.10 29.02
CA MET A 224 9.40 8.32 29.27
C MET A 224 9.76 7.01 29.98
N LEU A 225 10.76 6.28 29.47
CA LEU A 225 11.19 5.01 30.09
C LEU A 225 11.70 5.22 31.52
N ARG A 226 12.51 6.27 31.75
CA ARG A 226 13.00 6.63 33.10
C ARG A 226 11.85 6.98 34.04
N ALA A 227 10.85 7.75 33.56
CA ALA A 227 9.67 8.09 34.34
C ALA A 227 8.85 6.84 34.72
N VAL A 228 8.70 5.88 33.78
CA VAL A 228 8.04 4.60 34.04
C VAL A 228 8.80 3.76 35.06
N ILE A 229 10.12 3.62 34.92
CA ILE A 229 10.95 2.84 35.86
C ILE A 229 10.97 3.45 37.26
N SER A 230 10.94 4.78 37.36
CA SER A 230 10.89 5.51 38.64
C SER A 230 9.46 5.63 39.22
N GLU A 231 8.47 5.01 38.59
CA GLU A 231 7.05 5.08 38.97
C GLU A 231 6.49 6.52 39.07
N ASN A 232 7.11 7.47 38.35
CA ASN A 232 6.71 8.86 38.33
C ASN A 232 5.58 9.12 37.32
N THR A 233 4.35 8.79 37.72
CA THR A 233 3.15 8.94 36.88
C THR A 233 2.92 10.39 36.44
N VAL A 234 3.27 11.38 37.28
CA VAL A 234 3.06 12.80 36.97
C VAL A 234 3.95 13.20 35.78
N GLU A 235 5.19 12.75 35.77
CA GLU A 235 6.13 13.04 34.67
C GLU A 235 5.72 12.33 33.36
N CYS A 236 5.25 11.08 33.46
CA CYS A 236 4.70 10.37 32.30
C CYS A 236 3.54 11.17 31.67
N MET A 237 2.61 11.67 32.47
CA MET A 237 1.47 12.42 31.98
C MET A 237 1.88 13.76 31.36
N LYS A 238 2.85 14.47 31.94
CA LYS A 238 3.39 15.71 31.36
C LYS A 238 4.02 15.48 29.99
N LEU A 239 4.86 14.45 29.85
CA LEU A 239 5.47 14.09 28.57
C LEU A 239 4.41 13.77 27.51
N LEU A 240 3.32 13.08 27.87
CA LEU A 240 2.21 12.81 26.96
C LEU A 240 1.46 14.09 26.57
N GLU A 241 1.19 14.99 27.54
CA GLU A 241 0.53 16.28 27.28
C GLU A 241 1.37 17.17 26.38
N GLU A 242 2.68 17.23 26.57
CA GLU A 242 3.59 17.93 25.67
C GLU A 242 3.52 17.41 24.25
N MET A 243 3.52 16.10 24.07
CA MET A 243 3.41 15.48 22.75
C MET A 243 2.08 15.79 22.06
N ILE A 244 0.97 15.75 22.80
CA ILE A 244 -0.35 16.15 22.27
C ILE A 244 -0.33 17.63 21.88
N SER A 245 0.29 18.50 22.68
CA SER A 245 0.38 19.93 22.39
C SER A 245 1.17 20.24 21.12
N TYR A 246 2.16 19.39 20.77
CA TYR A 246 2.90 19.45 19.50
C TYR A 246 2.15 18.77 18.32
N GLY A 247 0.89 18.32 18.53
CA GLY A 247 0.06 17.72 17.48
C GLY A 247 0.49 16.31 17.08
N ARG A 248 1.26 15.60 17.90
CA ARG A 248 1.73 14.24 17.61
C ARG A 248 0.65 13.21 17.89
N ASP A 249 0.59 12.18 17.05
CA ASP A 249 -0.33 11.04 17.23
C ASP A 249 0.17 10.11 18.34
N LEU A 250 -0.68 9.88 19.34
CA LEU A 250 -0.35 8.98 20.46
C LEU A 250 -0.25 7.52 20.05
N SER A 251 -1.01 7.10 19.03
CA SER A 251 -0.96 5.73 18.55
C SER A 251 0.40 5.46 17.89
N GLN A 252 0.88 6.42 17.10
CA GLN A 252 2.21 6.35 16.49
C GLN A 252 3.30 6.37 17.57
N PHE A 253 3.17 7.23 18.60
CA PHE A 253 4.11 7.24 19.71
C PHE A 253 4.23 5.89 20.40
N VAL A 254 3.13 5.18 20.65
CA VAL A 254 3.16 3.85 21.27
C VAL A 254 3.89 2.84 20.39
N VAL A 255 3.69 2.89 19.08
CA VAL A 255 4.40 2.05 18.11
C VAL A 255 5.89 2.33 18.17
N ASP A 256 6.29 3.61 18.08
CA ASP A 256 7.69 4.04 18.08
C ASP A 256 8.38 3.72 19.44
N PHE A 257 7.68 3.91 20.55
CA PHE A 257 8.17 3.56 21.88
C PHE A 257 8.35 2.04 22.04
N THR A 258 7.46 1.24 21.48
CA THR A 258 7.61 -0.23 21.44
C THR A 258 8.83 -0.63 20.64
N TRP A 259 9.09 0.01 19.50
CA TRP A 259 10.31 -0.18 18.72
C TRP A 259 11.57 0.24 19.48
N TYR A 260 11.53 1.36 20.19
CA TYR A 260 12.60 1.82 21.06
C TYR A 260 12.95 0.77 22.13
N LEU A 261 11.94 0.26 22.85
CA LEU A 261 12.13 -0.78 23.88
C LEU A 261 12.67 -2.09 23.30
N ARG A 262 12.18 -2.51 22.12
CA ARG A 262 12.70 -3.68 21.40
C ARG A 262 14.16 -3.51 21.06
N ASN A 263 14.55 -2.37 20.54
CA ASN A 263 15.95 -2.10 20.17
C ASN A 263 16.86 -2.08 21.40
N MET A 264 16.44 -1.49 22.50
CA MET A 264 17.17 -1.57 23.79
C MET A 264 17.33 -3.01 24.28
N LEU A 265 16.29 -3.83 24.15
CA LEU A 265 16.35 -5.24 24.54
C LEU A 265 17.36 -6.01 23.66
N LEU A 266 17.37 -5.75 22.35
CA LEU A 266 18.33 -6.35 21.43
C LEU A 266 19.77 -5.96 21.76
N LEU A 267 20.03 -4.67 22.02
CA LEU A 267 21.35 -4.17 22.44
C LEU A 267 21.86 -4.84 23.72
N LYS A 268 20.95 -5.18 24.62
CA LYS A 268 21.30 -5.82 25.89
C LYS A 268 21.51 -7.34 25.79
N THR A 269 20.92 -7.99 24.76
CA THR A 269 20.86 -9.46 24.67
C THR A 269 21.69 -10.04 23.53
N SER A 270 22.21 -9.23 22.59
CA SER A 270 22.94 -9.68 21.41
C SER A 270 24.26 -8.88 21.28
N ASP A 271 25.39 -9.58 21.11
CA ASP A 271 26.67 -8.95 20.84
C ASP A 271 26.77 -8.36 19.42
N ASP A 272 25.94 -8.85 18.47
CA ASP A 272 25.85 -8.40 17.07
C ASP A 272 24.70 -7.41 16.84
N ALA A 273 24.18 -6.79 17.89
CA ALA A 273 23.04 -5.88 17.82
C ALA A 273 23.30 -4.66 16.92
N ASP A 274 24.54 -4.23 16.81
CA ASP A 274 24.96 -3.08 15.99
C ASP A 274 24.72 -3.34 14.47
N GLU A 275 24.71 -4.59 14.01
CA GLU A 275 24.39 -4.98 12.63
C GLU A 275 22.87 -5.13 12.38
N ILE A 276 22.11 -5.43 13.43
CA ILE A 276 20.67 -5.68 13.36
C ILE A 276 19.87 -4.39 13.53
N ILE A 277 20.40 -3.44 14.29
CA ILE A 277 19.77 -2.16 14.59
C ILE A 277 20.26 -1.12 13.58
N ASP A 278 19.41 -0.79 12.63
CA ASP A 278 19.70 0.18 11.60
C ASP A 278 19.42 1.61 12.14
N MET A 279 20.34 2.10 12.94
CA MET A 279 20.35 3.44 13.52
C MET A 279 21.67 4.16 13.21
N SER A 280 21.70 5.48 13.32
CA SER A 280 22.97 6.23 13.25
C SER A 280 23.87 5.87 14.45
N SER A 281 25.18 5.90 14.24
CA SER A 281 26.16 5.57 15.30
C SER A 281 25.98 6.43 16.56
N GLU A 282 25.61 7.71 16.39
CA GLU A 282 25.34 8.64 17.48
C GLU A 282 24.10 8.25 18.31
N ARG A 283 23.03 7.83 17.62
CA ARG A 283 21.81 7.35 18.31
C ARG A 283 22.00 5.99 18.95
N LEU A 284 22.85 5.15 18.37
CA LEU A 284 23.21 3.86 18.95
C LEU A 284 24.03 4.06 20.25
N GLU A 285 24.95 5.03 20.27
CA GLU A 285 25.70 5.40 21.49
C GLU A 285 24.80 6.01 22.58
N ALA A 286 23.80 6.80 22.18
CA ALA A 286 22.82 7.35 23.12
C ALA A 286 21.88 6.28 23.72
N LEU A 287 21.70 5.16 23.03
CA LEU A 287 20.92 4.00 23.49
C LEU A 287 21.70 3.06 24.40
N LYS A 288 23.03 3.00 24.27
CA LYS A 288 23.95 2.24 25.14
C LYS A 288 24.14 2.91 26.49
#